data_a1525a9bce32774979f58e09515e89fb
#
_entry.id   a1525a9bce32774979f58e09515e89fb
#
_cell.length_a   1.000
_cell.length_b   1.000
_cell.length_c   1.000
_cell.angle_alpha   90.00
_cell.angle_beta   90.00
_cell.angle_gamma   90.00
#
_symmetry.space_group_name_H-M   'P 1'
#
loop_
_entity.id
_entity.type
_entity.pdbx_description
1 polymer ?
#
loop_
_entity_poly.entity_id
_entity_poly.type
_entity_poly.pdbx_seq_one_letter_code
_entity_poly.pdbx_strand_id
1 'polypeptide(L)'
;TLFNTLTASREATGKFLASDATHIGIAKVPDPRLATLRDLFNPKKYTPATVEYVDIPGISKGEGAESLDLAKLKTVDALIHVVRAFEDPEIAHSEGSVDPLRDVHTLDLELILSDHSLIERRLDRLEKAAKRGAVPEEEREKKLLKEIVLPALEAERPVRTLSLDPDDERLLRGYQLLTAK
;
A
#
# COMPACT_ATOMS: atom_id res chain seq x y z
N THR A 1 -18.90 -1.96 4.86
CA THR A 1 -19.32 -2.62 3.63
C THR A 1 -18.31 -3.67 3.18
N LEU A 2 -17.30 -3.39 2.32
CA LEU A 2 -16.31 -4.41 1.95
C LEU A 2 -15.56 -4.93 3.19
N PHE A 3 -15.06 -4.01 4.03
CA PHE A 3 -14.40 -4.35 5.29
C PHE A 3 -15.27 -5.25 6.18
N ASN A 4 -16.55 -4.90 6.40
CA ASN A 4 -17.47 -5.72 7.19
C ASN A 4 -17.69 -7.11 6.60
N THR A 5 -17.73 -7.22 5.27
CA THR A 5 -17.88 -8.51 4.58
C THR A 5 -16.65 -9.39 4.76
N LEU A 6 -15.45 -8.81 4.63
CA LEU A 6 -14.18 -9.54 4.74
C LEU A 6 -13.89 -9.99 6.17
N THR A 7 -14.20 -9.16 7.16
CA THR A 7 -13.86 -9.40 8.57
C THR A 7 -15.01 -9.99 9.38
N ALA A 8 -16.19 -10.16 8.76
CA ALA A 8 -17.43 -10.53 9.45
C ALA A 8 -17.77 -9.60 10.63
N SER A 9 -17.30 -8.34 10.58
CA SER A 9 -17.58 -7.31 11.58
C SER A 9 -18.91 -6.61 11.30
N ARG A 10 -19.33 -5.74 12.22
CA ARG A 10 -20.54 -4.91 12.11
C ARG A 10 -20.22 -3.44 12.39
N GLU A 11 -19.12 -2.95 11.83
CA GLU A 11 -18.81 -1.53 11.92
C GLU A 11 -19.94 -0.69 11.31
N ALA A 12 -20.23 0.43 11.93
CA ALA A 12 -21.29 1.32 11.48
C ALA A 12 -20.98 1.83 10.08
N THR A 13 -21.94 1.63 9.17
CA THR A 13 -21.86 2.13 7.80
C THR A 13 -23.01 3.10 7.58
N GLY A 14 -22.72 4.31 7.14
CA GLY A 14 -23.77 5.32 6.92
C GLY A 14 -23.31 6.42 5.99
N LYS A 15 -24.27 7.05 5.31
CA LYS A 15 -24.06 8.11 4.31
C LYS A 15 -23.39 9.36 4.90
N PHE A 16 -23.38 9.53 6.23
CA PHE A 16 -22.95 10.74 6.94
C PHE A 16 -21.89 10.47 8.02
N LEU A 17 -21.36 9.26 8.10
CA LEU A 17 -20.28 8.98 9.04
C LEU A 17 -18.94 9.30 8.38
N ALA A 18 -18.48 10.54 8.51
CA ALA A 18 -17.08 10.86 8.40
C ALA A 18 -16.38 10.20 9.60
N SER A 19 -15.89 8.99 9.38
CA SER A 19 -15.10 8.30 10.40
C SER A 19 -13.62 8.54 10.10
N ASP A 20 -13.00 9.42 10.85
CA ASP A 20 -11.53 9.56 10.88
C ASP A 20 -10.88 8.36 11.60
N ALA A 21 -11.68 7.43 12.08
CA ALA A 21 -11.22 6.27 12.82
C ALA A 21 -10.75 5.18 11.86
N THR A 22 -9.54 4.69 12.07
CA THR A 22 -9.02 3.48 11.45
C THR A 22 -9.68 2.26 12.08
N HIS A 23 -10.27 1.38 11.27
CA HIS A 23 -10.84 0.13 11.73
C HIS A 23 -9.90 -1.03 11.41
N ILE A 24 -9.69 -1.92 12.38
CA ILE A 24 -8.85 -3.11 12.21
C ILE A 24 -9.72 -4.36 12.40
N GLY A 25 -9.63 -5.28 11.45
CA GLY A 25 -10.37 -6.53 11.51
C GLY A 25 -9.53 -7.71 11.02
N ILE A 26 -9.76 -8.89 11.62
CA ILE A 26 -9.02 -10.10 11.30
C ILE A 26 -9.95 -11.10 10.64
N ALA A 27 -9.56 -11.59 9.46
CA ALA A 27 -10.24 -12.67 8.75
C ALA A 27 -9.38 -13.94 8.72
N LYS A 28 -10.01 -15.08 8.91
CA LYS A 28 -9.35 -16.39 8.72
C LYS A 28 -9.37 -16.75 7.25
N VAL A 29 -8.22 -17.21 6.74
CA VAL A 29 -8.13 -17.72 5.37
C VAL A 29 -8.67 -19.13 5.32
N PRO A 30 -9.78 -19.39 4.57
CA PRO A 30 -10.29 -20.72 4.40
C PRO A 30 -9.37 -21.53 3.48
N ASP A 31 -8.83 -22.65 3.96
CA ASP A 31 -8.00 -23.55 3.17
C ASP A 31 -8.50 -25.00 3.35
N PRO A 32 -9.12 -25.60 2.33
CA PRO A 32 -9.62 -26.98 2.41
C PRO A 32 -8.49 -27.99 2.60
N ARG A 33 -7.27 -27.71 2.14
CA ARG A 33 -6.11 -28.59 2.34
C ARG A 33 -5.74 -28.68 3.81
N LEU A 34 -5.82 -27.58 4.53
CA LEU A 34 -5.55 -27.52 5.97
C LEU A 34 -6.63 -28.30 6.75
N ALA A 35 -7.89 -28.23 6.32
CA ALA A 35 -8.98 -29.03 6.90
C ALA A 35 -8.74 -30.54 6.69
N THR A 36 -8.35 -30.95 5.48
CA THR A 36 -8.02 -32.36 5.18
C THR A 36 -6.85 -32.85 6.04
N LEU A 37 -5.82 -32.05 6.22
CA LEU A 37 -4.68 -32.40 7.09
C LEU A 37 -5.09 -32.52 8.56
N ARG A 38 -5.96 -31.64 9.04
CA ARG A 38 -6.54 -31.73 10.38
C ARG A 38 -7.27 -33.08 10.58
N ASP A 39 -8.11 -33.44 9.63
CA ASP A 39 -8.93 -34.66 9.74
C ASP A 39 -8.07 -35.92 9.61
N LEU A 40 -6.98 -35.91 8.85
CA LEU A 40 -6.04 -36.99 8.69
C LEU A 40 -5.15 -37.22 9.92
N PHE A 41 -4.60 -36.11 10.50
CA PHE A 41 -3.60 -36.19 11.56
C PHE A 41 -4.15 -35.95 12.96
N ASN A 42 -5.41 -35.54 13.09
CA ASN A 42 -6.09 -35.22 14.35
C ASN A 42 -5.19 -34.41 15.34
N PRO A 43 -4.68 -33.24 14.95
CA PRO A 43 -3.69 -32.48 15.72
C PRO A 43 -4.31 -31.87 16.97
N LYS A 44 -3.52 -31.68 18.02
CA LYS A 44 -3.96 -30.99 19.25
C LYS A 44 -4.36 -29.53 19.01
N LYS A 45 -3.84 -28.90 17.97
CA LYS A 45 -4.11 -27.50 17.62
C LYS A 45 -4.30 -27.35 16.11
N TYR A 46 -5.37 -26.66 15.71
CA TYR A 46 -5.67 -26.26 14.36
C TYR A 46 -5.70 -24.74 14.28
N THR A 47 -4.78 -24.16 13.50
CA THR A 47 -4.65 -22.70 13.39
C THR A 47 -4.60 -22.30 11.91
N PRO A 48 -5.71 -21.84 11.33
CA PRO A 48 -5.70 -21.25 9.99
C PRO A 48 -4.83 -20.01 9.92
N ALA A 49 -4.31 -19.70 8.73
CA ALA A 49 -3.72 -18.39 8.47
C ALA A 49 -4.78 -17.29 8.64
N THR A 50 -4.32 -16.10 9.00
CA THR A 50 -5.18 -14.93 9.17
C THR A 50 -4.64 -13.78 8.33
N VAL A 51 -5.56 -12.93 7.85
CA VAL A 51 -5.26 -11.64 7.22
C VAL A 51 -5.84 -10.55 8.13
N GLU A 52 -5.03 -9.58 8.46
CA GLU A 52 -5.47 -8.36 9.13
C GLU A 52 -5.82 -7.32 8.07
N TYR A 53 -7.05 -6.83 8.11
CA TYR A 53 -7.53 -5.75 7.27
C TYR A 53 -7.54 -4.45 8.07
N VAL A 54 -6.99 -3.40 7.48
CA VAL A 54 -6.97 -2.06 8.05
C VAL A 54 -7.77 -1.16 7.11
N ASP A 55 -8.93 -0.67 7.56
CA ASP A 55 -9.76 0.29 6.83
C ASP A 55 -9.26 1.70 7.15
N ILE A 56 -8.81 2.40 6.13
CA ILE A 56 -8.23 3.75 6.25
C ILE A 56 -9.14 4.71 5.48
N PRO A 57 -9.48 5.89 6.06
CA PRO A 57 -10.25 6.92 5.37
C PRO A 57 -9.63 7.28 4.03
N GLY A 58 -10.49 7.52 3.03
CA GLY A 58 -10.07 7.90 1.68
C GLY A 58 -9.52 9.33 1.62
N ILE A 59 -8.96 9.69 0.47
CA ILE A 59 -8.50 11.05 0.19
C ILE A 59 -9.71 11.98 0.03
N SER A 60 -9.71 13.10 0.75
CA SER A 60 -10.71 14.15 0.62
C SER A 60 -10.20 15.29 -0.25
N LYS A 61 -11.09 15.89 -1.06
CA LYS A 61 -10.76 17.02 -1.93
C LYS A 61 -10.25 18.22 -1.13
N GLY A 62 -9.09 18.73 -1.53
CA GLY A 62 -8.49 19.92 -0.92
C GLY A 62 -7.56 19.66 0.25
N GLU A 63 -7.49 18.44 0.75
CA GLU A 63 -6.59 18.08 1.87
C GLU A 63 -5.28 17.42 1.38
N GLY A 64 -5.22 17.02 0.09
CA GLY A 64 -4.04 16.43 -0.53
C GLY A 64 -3.50 15.19 0.21
N ALA A 65 -2.22 14.94 0.07
CA ALA A 65 -1.53 13.83 0.76
C ALA A 65 -1.56 13.96 2.30
N GLU A 66 -1.89 15.12 2.85
CA GLU A 66 -1.99 15.33 4.30
C GLU A 66 -3.18 14.60 4.91
N SER A 67 -4.26 14.36 4.13
CA SER A 67 -5.42 13.59 4.59
C SER A 67 -5.19 12.08 4.57
N LEU A 68 -4.25 11.59 3.77
CA LEU A 68 -3.94 10.17 3.67
C LEU A 68 -2.89 9.78 4.72
N ASP A 69 -3.22 8.83 5.59
CA ASP A 69 -2.27 8.32 6.59
C ASP A 69 -1.21 7.42 5.93
N LEU A 70 -0.29 8.06 5.18
CA LEU A 70 0.80 7.38 4.48
C LEU A 70 1.68 6.54 5.42
N ALA A 71 1.76 6.92 6.70
CA ALA A 71 2.52 6.18 7.68
C ALA A 71 1.89 4.81 7.94
N LYS A 72 0.57 4.74 8.06
CA LYS A 72 -0.16 3.47 8.18
C LYS A 72 -0.05 2.63 6.91
N LEU A 73 -0.19 3.24 5.72
CA LEU A 73 -0.04 2.54 4.45
C LEU A 73 1.34 1.87 4.30
N LYS A 74 2.38 2.43 4.89
CA LYS A 74 3.74 1.86 4.87
C LYS A 74 3.86 0.59 5.71
N THR A 75 3.05 0.42 6.74
CA THR A 75 3.15 -0.72 7.67
C THR A 75 2.46 -1.99 7.19
N VAL A 76 1.58 -1.92 6.19
CA VAL A 76 0.86 -3.07 5.66
C VAL A 76 1.61 -3.74 4.50
N ASP A 77 1.35 -5.02 4.24
CA ASP A 77 2.03 -5.81 3.21
C ASP A 77 1.46 -5.57 1.80
N ALA A 78 0.16 -5.25 1.71
CA ALA A 78 -0.53 -5.00 0.44
C ALA A 78 -1.59 -3.91 0.60
N LEU A 79 -1.93 -3.24 -0.49
CA LEU A 79 -2.95 -2.20 -0.56
C LEU A 79 -4.13 -2.65 -1.41
N ILE A 80 -5.35 -2.35 -0.96
CA ILE A 80 -6.57 -2.53 -1.72
C ILE A 80 -7.21 -1.16 -1.93
N HIS A 81 -7.16 -0.68 -3.17
CA HIS A 81 -7.83 0.56 -3.54
C HIS A 81 -9.29 0.28 -3.91
N VAL A 82 -10.21 0.77 -3.11
CA VAL A 82 -11.66 0.66 -3.36
C VAL A 82 -12.13 1.90 -4.11
N VAL A 83 -12.50 1.72 -5.37
CA VAL A 83 -12.90 2.80 -6.27
C VAL A 83 -14.38 2.71 -6.58
N ARG A 84 -15.07 3.84 -6.53
CA ARG A 84 -16.49 3.91 -6.87
C ARG A 84 -16.68 4.00 -8.39
N ALA A 85 -17.45 3.05 -8.94
CA ALA A 85 -17.72 2.96 -10.38
C ALA A 85 -19.24 3.03 -10.72
N PHE A 86 -20.06 3.55 -9.79
CA PHE A 86 -21.51 3.68 -9.98
C PHE A 86 -22.01 5.05 -9.56
N GLU A 87 -23.05 5.52 -10.21
CA GLU A 87 -23.75 6.76 -9.85
C GLU A 87 -24.77 6.50 -8.73
N ASP A 88 -24.78 7.38 -7.75
CA ASP A 88 -25.81 7.45 -6.71
C ASP A 88 -25.94 8.90 -6.25
N PRO A 89 -27.03 9.58 -6.58
CA PRO A 89 -27.22 11.00 -6.25
C PRO A 89 -27.34 11.27 -4.75
N GLU A 90 -27.63 10.24 -3.94
CA GLU A 90 -27.71 10.37 -2.49
C GLU A 90 -26.35 10.28 -1.79
N ILE A 91 -25.30 9.85 -2.48
CA ILE A 91 -23.95 9.74 -1.96
C ILE A 91 -23.05 10.75 -2.67
N ALA A 92 -22.60 11.78 -1.97
CA ALA A 92 -21.63 12.71 -2.51
C ALA A 92 -20.34 12.02 -2.93
N HIS A 93 -19.72 12.47 -4.02
CA HIS A 93 -18.39 12.04 -4.45
C HIS A 93 -17.37 13.10 -4.04
N SER A 94 -16.21 12.71 -3.53
CA SER A 94 -15.15 13.64 -3.10
C SER A 94 -14.75 14.61 -4.21
N GLU A 95 -14.65 14.10 -5.44
CA GLU A 95 -14.28 14.89 -6.63
C GLU A 95 -15.47 15.51 -7.38
N GLY A 96 -16.68 15.41 -6.83
CA GLY A 96 -17.91 15.98 -7.42
C GLY A 96 -18.51 15.17 -8.57
N SER A 97 -17.82 14.21 -9.13
CA SER A 97 -18.29 13.31 -10.19
C SER A 97 -17.64 11.94 -10.07
N VAL A 98 -18.33 10.90 -10.55
CA VAL A 98 -17.77 9.53 -10.59
C VAL A 98 -16.90 9.39 -11.84
N ASP A 99 -15.62 9.16 -11.63
CA ASP A 99 -14.64 8.86 -12.69
C ASP A 99 -13.60 7.88 -12.11
N PRO A 100 -13.80 6.57 -12.26
CA PRO A 100 -12.94 5.56 -11.67
C PRO A 100 -11.48 5.62 -12.14
N LEU A 101 -11.25 5.99 -13.40
CA LEU A 101 -9.88 6.06 -13.95
C LEU A 101 -9.12 7.25 -13.36
N ARG A 102 -9.76 8.41 -13.27
CA ARG A 102 -9.20 9.57 -12.59
C ARG A 102 -8.87 9.26 -11.14
N ASP A 103 -9.78 8.60 -10.43
CA ASP A 103 -9.62 8.33 -8.99
C ASP A 103 -8.47 7.35 -8.72
N VAL A 104 -8.32 6.32 -9.58
CA VAL A 104 -7.15 5.43 -9.54
C VAL A 104 -5.87 6.20 -9.79
N HIS A 105 -5.83 7.02 -10.84
CA HIS A 105 -4.65 7.79 -11.21
C HIS A 105 -4.26 8.79 -10.11
N THR A 106 -5.24 9.46 -9.50
CA THR A 106 -5.00 10.41 -8.40
C THR A 106 -4.31 9.72 -7.22
N LEU A 107 -4.80 8.56 -6.78
CA LEU A 107 -4.13 7.84 -5.69
C LEU A 107 -2.74 7.35 -6.11
N ASP A 108 -2.58 6.77 -7.30
CA ASP A 108 -1.27 6.32 -7.77
C ASP A 108 -0.24 7.48 -7.78
N LEU A 109 -0.63 8.68 -8.19
CA LEU A 109 0.23 9.86 -8.14
C LEU A 109 0.64 10.23 -6.71
N GLU A 110 -0.28 10.20 -5.75
CA GLU A 110 0.03 10.50 -4.35
C GLU A 110 1.03 9.49 -3.76
N LEU A 111 0.86 8.20 -4.07
CA LEU A 111 1.80 7.16 -3.66
C LEU A 111 3.18 7.34 -4.31
N ILE A 112 3.22 7.69 -5.61
CA ILE A 112 4.45 7.97 -6.36
C ILE A 112 5.17 9.18 -5.75
N LEU A 113 4.49 10.28 -5.47
CA LEU A 113 5.08 11.48 -4.87
C LEU A 113 5.68 11.20 -3.48
N SER A 114 5.00 10.37 -2.68
CA SER A 114 5.53 9.93 -1.39
C SER A 114 6.83 9.15 -1.53
N ASP A 115 6.86 8.18 -2.45
CA ASP A 115 8.03 7.34 -2.68
C ASP A 115 9.17 8.15 -3.32
N HIS A 116 8.86 9.02 -4.30
CA HIS A 116 9.82 9.92 -4.92
C HIS A 116 10.57 10.75 -3.87
N SER A 117 9.83 11.43 -2.99
CA SER A 117 10.41 12.24 -1.91
C SER A 117 11.27 11.43 -0.94
N LEU A 118 10.94 10.14 -0.74
CA LEU A 118 11.73 9.25 0.09
C LEU A 118 13.04 8.88 -0.60
N ILE A 119 12.99 8.54 -1.90
CA ILE A 119 14.14 8.15 -2.71
C ILE A 119 15.12 9.32 -2.87
N GLU A 120 14.64 10.53 -3.17
CA GLU A 120 15.49 11.73 -3.24
C GLU A 120 16.27 11.96 -1.94
N ARG A 121 15.57 11.91 -0.80
CA ARG A 121 16.23 12.08 0.52
C ARG A 121 17.26 10.99 0.80
N ARG A 122 17.05 9.77 0.30
CA ARG A 122 18.02 8.69 0.45
C ARG A 122 19.23 8.91 -0.45
N LEU A 123 19.02 9.28 -1.70
CA LEU A 123 20.11 9.62 -2.64
C LEU A 123 21.00 10.73 -2.10
N ASP A 124 20.43 11.79 -1.54
CA ASP A 124 21.19 12.86 -0.87
C ASP A 124 22.08 12.34 0.28
N ARG A 125 21.57 11.39 1.06
CA ARG A 125 22.34 10.77 2.16
C ARG A 125 23.48 9.90 1.62
N LEU A 126 23.21 9.10 0.58
CA LEU A 126 24.23 8.26 -0.06
C LEU A 126 25.34 9.11 -0.71
N GLU A 127 25.00 10.23 -1.34
CA GLU A 127 25.97 11.15 -1.90
C GLU A 127 26.87 11.80 -0.83
N LYS A 128 26.30 12.11 0.32
CA LYS A 128 27.06 12.63 1.47
C LYS A 128 27.94 11.57 2.10
N ALA A 129 27.48 10.31 2.16
CA ALA A 129 28.25 9.17 2.67
C ALA A 129 29.43 8.83 1.75
N ALA A 130 29.22 8.80 0.44
CA ALA A 130 30.25 8.51 -0.56
C ALA A 130 31.46 9.47 -0.48
N LYS A 131 31.24 10.73 -0.07
CA LYS A 131 32.34 11.70 0.18
C LYS A 131 33.25 11.32 1.36
N ARG A 132 32.82 10.42 2.24
CA ARG A 132 33.55 9.95 3.43
C ARG A 132 34.22 8.60 3.22
N GLY A 133 33.94 7.93 2.11
CA GLY A 133 34.43 6.62 1.75
C GLY A 133 33.31 5.78 1.17
N ALA A 134 33.42 5.37 -0.07
CA ALA A 134 32.39 4.58 -0.76
C ALA A 134 32.38 3.14 -0.25
N VAL A 135 31.20 2.62 0.10
CA VAL A 135 30.96 1.21 0.42
C VAL A 135 30.31 0.58 -0.83
N PRO A 136 30.77 -0.58 -1.31
CA PRO A 136 30.25 -1.21 -2.55
C PRO A 136 28.73 -1.42 -2.54
N GLU A 137 28.15 -1.77 -1.39
CA GLU A 137 26.71 -1.94 -1.22
C GLU A 137 25.94 -0.63 -1.39
N GLU A 138 26.47 0.48 -0.85
CA GLU A 138 25.87 1.81 -0.99
C GLU A 138 25.96 2.32 -2.44
N GLU A 139 27.03 1.98 -3.16
CA GLU A 139 27.16 2.33 -4.59
C GLU A 139 26.15 1.55 -5.45
N ARG A 140 25.95 0.24 -5.18
CA ARG A 140 24.90 -0.55 -5.83
C ARG A 140 23.52 0.03 -5.57
N GLU A 141 23.22 0.33 -4.32
CA GLU A 141 21.97 0.95 -3.90
C GLU A 141 21.74 2.28 -4.63
N LYS A 142 22.73 3.15 -4.60
CA LYS A 142 22.68 4.45 -5.28
C LYS A 142 22.41 4.30 -6.79
N LYS A 143 23.06 3.35 -7.44
CA LYS A 143 22.85 3.08 -8.86
C LYS A 143 21.43 2.62 -9.14
N LEU A 144 20.91 1.65 -8.37
CA LEU A 144 19.53 1.17 -8.47
C LEU A 144 18.53 2.32 -8.31
N LEU A 145 18.67 3.11 -7.26
CA LEU A 145 17.76 4.22 -6.98
C LEU A 145 17.80 5.31 -8.05
N LYS A 146 19.01 5.69 -8.50
CA LYS A 146 19.21 6.80 -9.43
C LYS A 146 18.90 6.45 -10.89
N GLU A 147 19.22 5.22 -11.31
CA GLU A 147 19.12 4.83 -12.72
C GLU A 147 17.84 4.07 -13.07
N ILE A 148 17.18 3.47 -12.08
CA ILE A 148 16.00 2.62 -12.30
C ILE A 148 14.77 3.18 -11.56
N VAL A 149 14.85 3.34 -10.23
CA VAL A 149 13.68 3.66 -9.42
C VAL A 149 13.23 5.11 -9.64
N LEU A 150 14.12 6.08 -9.50
CA LEU A 150 13.78 7.50 -9.62
C LEU A 150 13.22 7.85 -11.00
N PRO A 151 13.85 7.46 -12.13
CA PRO A 151 13.30 7.72 -13.46
C PRO A 151 11.93 7.05 -13.72
N ALA A 152 11.68 5.90 -13.09
CA ALA A 152 10.37 5.27 -13.20
C ALA A 152 9.29 6.09 -12.48
N LEU A 153 9.57 6.56 -11.27
CA LEU A 153 8.65 7.40 -10.50
C LEU A 153 8.43 8.76 -11.19
N GLU A 154 9.46 9.38 -11.75
CA GLU A 154 9.36 10.60 -12.56
C GLU A 154 8.51 10.41 -13.84
N ALA A 155 8.48 9.20 -14.39
CA ALA A 155 7.63 8.82 -15.50
C ALA A 155 6.25 8.30 -15.05
N GLU A 156 5.84 8.57 -13.82
CA GLU A 156 4.57 8.13 -13.20
C GLU A 156 4.36 6.62 -13.23
N ARG A 157 5.45 5.83 -13.22
CA ARG A 157 5.41 4.37 -13.20
C ARG A 157 5.65 3.85 -11.78
N PRO A 158 4.67 3.12 -11.20
CA PRO A 158 4.82 2.47 -9.90
C PRO A 158 5.96 1.44 -9.88
N VAL A 159 6.66 1.33 -8.76
CA VAL A 159 7.80 0.39 -8.61
C VAL A 159 7.38 -1.06 -8.85
N ARG A 160 6.14 -1.46 -8.53
CA ARG A 160 5.59 -2.79 -8.81
C ARG A 160 5.59 -3.18 -10.29
N THR A 161 5.74 -2.21 -11.21
CA THR A 161 5.80 -2.47 -12.66
C THR A 161 7.21 -2.71 -13.19
N LEU A 162 8.23 -2.56 -12.35
CA LEU A 162 9.62 -2.73 -12.72
C LEU A 162 10.01 -4.20 -12.70
N SER A 163 10.82 -4.61 -13.67
CA SER A 163 11.48 -5.93 -13.66
C SER A 163 12.81 -5.80 -12.92
N LEU A 164 12.80 -6.18 -11.64
CA LEU A 164 13.98 -6.13 -10.78
C LEU A 164 14.55 -7.53 -10.56
N ASP A 165 15.84 -7.63 -10.34
CA ASP A 165 16.42 -8.88 -9.89
C ASP A 165 16.13 -9.14 -8.38
N PRO A 166 16.27 -10.39 -7.89
CA PRO A 166 15.93 -10.71 -6.50
C PRO A 166 16.77 -9.96 -5.45
N ASP A 167 17.99 -9.56 -5.79
CA ASP A 167 18.85 -8.81 -4.88
C ASP A 167 18.44 -7.35 -4.82
N ASP A 168 18.03 -6.75 -5.94
CA ASP A 168 17.50 -5.39 -6.01
C ASP A 168 16.14 -5.30 -5.30
N GLU A 169 15.27 -6.31 -5.48
CA GLU A 169 14.03 -6.41 -4.71
C GLU A 169 14.30 -6.47 -3.19
N ARG A 170 15.30 -7.27 -2.78
CA ARG A 170 15.69 -7.38 -1.36
C ARG A 170 16.15 -6.03 -0.81
N LEU A 171 16.91 -5.29 -1.60
CA LEU A 171 17.43 -3.98 -1.26
C LEU A 171 16.28 -2.97 -1.08
N LEU A 172 15.28 -2.99 -1.95
CA LEU A 172 14.12 -2.11 -1.90
C LEU A 172 13.14 -2.43 -0.77
N ARG A 173 13.07 -3.66 -0.27
CA ARG A 173 12.14 -4.05 0.83
C ARG A 173 12.30 -3.18 2.07
N GLY A 174 13.53 -2.76 2.40
CA GLY A 174 13.81 -1.91 3.55
C GLY A 174 13.19 -0.51 3.48
N TYR A 175 12.81 -0.06 2.29
CA TYR A 175 12.21 1.27 2.07
C TYR A 175 10.72 1.32 2.33
N GLN A 176 10.03 0.18 2.31
CA GLN A 176 8.56 0.10 2.42
C GLN A 176 7.85 1.01 1.41
N LEU A 177 8.33 1.00 0.16
CA LEU A 177 7.76 1.79 -0.92
C LEU A 177 6.28 1.45 -1.11
N LEU A 178 5.45 2.47 -1.18
CA LEU A 178 4.00 2.31 -1.34
C LEU A 178 3.67 1.82 -2.75
N THR A 179 4.41 2.28 -3.74
CA THR A 179 4.23 1.87 -5.15
C THR A 179 4.79 0.49 -5.47
N ALA A 180 5.46 -0.17 -4.53
CA ALA A 180 5.93 -1.55 -4.65
C ALA A 180 4.90 -2.59 -4.18
N LYS A 181 3.79 -2.14 -3.55
CA LYS A 181 2.71 -2.96 -2.99
C LYS A 181 1.57 -3.23 -3.96
#